data_94b12d2c25a9dfc499f79132d8c315da
#
_entry.id   94b12d2c25a9dfc499f79132d8c315da
#
_cell.length_a   1.000
_cell.length_b   1.000
_cell.length_c   1.000
_cell.angle_alpha   90.00
_cell.angle_beta   90.00
_cell.angle_gamma   90.00
#
_symmetry.space_group_name_H-M   'P 1'
#
loop_
_entity.id
_entity.type
_entity.pdbx_description
1 polymer ?
#
loop_
_entity_poly.entity_id
_entity_poly.type
_entity_poly.pdbx_seq_one_letter_code
_entity_poly.pdbx_strand_id
1 'polypeptide(L)'
;IPTQLPTVTNMSTHGTPFFTRALLHAAFLGVILTMGTAAAEPRARDLGIPFPGTPGPLNAITDVAGVEVGYTTLIAGDGKLEVGKGPVRTGVTAVLPRGRKDLSGVFGGYAVGNGNGEMTGTIWIEESGIVGTPILITNTHSVGVVRDSVIAWMLQHGGTEQLWGLPVVAETWDGYLNDLNGFHVRREHVFTALDGARGGAIAEGNVGGGTGMHTFEFKGGTGTSSRRVRVHGIADYTVGVLVQSNFGRRSQLQVAGIPIGRDWPEDAPFTKESGPVNELGSIIVVVATDAPLLPTQLKRIARRAAMGIARTGGTAGNGSGDIFLAFSTANSAAATATEGLQQAAFVPNDRLDGLFEATVLATEEAIVNALVAARTMTGIDGNRLVAIDHARLQEMLRRHDRLVTDRKPGR
;
A
#
# COMPACT_ATOMS: atom_id res chain seq x y z
N ILE A 1 -13.14 -6.81 -64.07
CA ILE A 1 -12.74 -8.05 -64.81
C ILE A 1 -12.45 -9.09 -63.73
N PRO A 2 -13.21 -10.19 -63.66
CA PRO A 2 -13.03 -11.24 -62.65
C PRO A 2 -12.26 -12.42 -63.24
N THR A 3 -11.50 -13.18 -62.42
CA THR A 3 -11.05 -14.53 -62.73
C THR A 3 -10.98 -15.36 -61.47
N GLN A 4 -11.91 -16.18 -61.25
CA GLN A 4 -12.12 -17.63 -61.24
C GLN A 4 -11.13 -18.46 -60.40
N LEU A 5 -11.74 -19.14 -59.43
CA LEU A 5 -11.26 -20.33 -58.67
C LEU A 5 -11.12 -21.56 -59.59
N PRO A 6 -10.36 -22.56 -59.23
CA PRO A 6 -10.67 -23.91 -59.64
C PRO A 6 -11.05 -24.85 -58.46
N THR A 7 -11.87 -25.74 -58.83
CA THR A 7 -12.70 -26.71 -58.16
C THR A 7 -11.91 -27.97 -57.71
N VAL A 8 -12.48 -28.58 -56.68
CA VAL A 8 -12.28 -29.88 -56.05
C VAL A 8 -12.29 -31.06 -57.01
N THR A 9 -11.51 -32.09 -56.73
CA THR A 9 -11.86 -33.48 -57.12
C THR A 9 -11.58 -34.45 -55.95
N ASN A 10 -12.64 -35.16 -55.57
CA ASN A 10 -12.69 -36.34 -54.71
C ASN A 10 -12.02 -37.55 -55.39
N MET A 11 -11.38 -38.40 -54.59
CA MET A 11 -11.39 -39.86 -54.83
C MET A 11 -11.25 -40.63 -53.52
N SER A 12 -12.18 -41.53 -53.36
CA SER A 12 -12.35 -42.53 -52.30
C SER A 12 -11.44 -43.75 -52.54
N THR A 13 -11.05 -44.53 -51.54
CA THR A 13 -11.52 -45.86 -51.18
C THR A 13 -10.51 -46.65 -50.34
N HIS A 14 -11.07 -47.37 -49.36
CA HIS A 14 -10.75 -48.69 -48.81
C HIS A 14 -9.46 -48.95 -47.98
N GLY A 15 -9.75 -49.53 -46.80
CA GLY A 15 -8.84 -50.50 -46.18
C GLY A 15 -8.77 -50.42 -44.65
N THR A 16 -9.67 -51.11 -43.94
CA THR A 16 -9.45 -51.53 -42.56
C THR A 16 -8.43 -52.70 -42.55
N PRO A 17 -7.62 -52.78 -41.49
CA PRO A 17 -7.74 -53.94 -40.62
C PRO A 17 -7.68 -53.67 -39.13
N PHE A 18 -8.32 -54.52 -38.40
CA PHE A 18 -8.28 -54.77 -36.98
C PHE A 18 -6.89 -54.72 -36.38
N PHE A 19 -6.69 -53.96 -35.26
CA PHE A 19 -5.67 -54.26 -34.28
C PHE A 19 -6.18 -54.03 -32.86
N THR A 20 -6.00 -55.05 -32.11
CA THR A 20 -6.17 -55.40 -30.72
C THR A 20 -6.07 -54.24 -29.70
N ARG A 21 -7.06 -54.17 -28.80
CA ARG A 21 -7.06 -53.38 -27.57
C ARG A 21 -6.01 -53.94 -26.59
N ALA A 22 -4.97 -53.18 -26.31
CA ALA A 22 -4.15 -53.34 -25.12
C ALA A 22 -4.59 -52.26 -24.10
N LEU A 23 -5.18 -52.68 -22.99
CA LEU A 23 -5.48 -51.85 -21.82
C LEU A 23 -4.16 -51.54 -21.11
N LEU A 24 -3.68 -50.31 -21.23
CA LEU A 24 -2.69 -49.74 -20.32
C LEU A 24 -3.41 -49.02 -19.19
N HIS A 25 -3.38 -49.59 -17.98
CA HIS A 25 -3.74 -48.89 -16.73
C HIS A 25 -2.62 -47.93 -16.39
N ALA A 26 -2.79 -46.64 -16.68
CA ALA A 26 -1.95 -45.59 -16.15
C ALA A 26 -2.46 -45.24 -14.74
N ALA A 27 -1.69 -45.66 -13.73
CA ALA A 27 -1.90 -45.23 -12.36
C ALA A 27 -1.56 -43.73 -12.26
N PHE A 28 -2.56 -42.90 -12.18
CA PHE A 28 -2.40 -41.48 -11.85
C PHE A 28 -2.06 -41.36 -10.34
N LEU A 29 -0.78 -41.24 -10.02
CA LEU A 29 -0.32 -40.83 -8.69
C LEU A 29 -0.64 -39.36 -8.55
N GLY A 30 -1.80 -39.04 -7.93
CA GLY A 30 -2.15 -37.66 -7.58
C GLY A 30 -1.19 -37.14 -6.53
N VAL A 31 -0.22 -36.31 -6.93
CA VAL A 31 0.54 -35.48 -6.01
C VAL A 31 -0.40 -34.42 -5.48
N ILE A 32 -0.94 -34.67 -4.28
CA ILE A 32 -1.62 -33.62 -3.51
C ILE A 32 -0.56 -32.63 -3.06
N LEU A 33 -0.38 -31.55 -3.84
CA LEU A 33 0.32 -30.36 -3.35
C LEU A 33 -0.52 -29.81 -2.19
N THR A 34 -0.14 -30.13 -0.97
CA THR A 34 -0.58 -29.37 0.20
C THR A 34 -0.01 -27.96 0.06
N MET A 35 -0.79 -27.03 -0.46
CA MET A 35 -0.51 -25.62 -0.27
C MET A 35 -0.55 -25.37 1.24
N GLY A 36 0.61 -25.42 1.88
CA GLY A 36 0.77 -24.94 3.23
C GLY A 36 0.32 -23.48 3.21
N THR A 37 -0.74 -23.16 3.94
CA THR A 37 -1.11 -21.78 4.23
C THR A 37 0.11 -21.20 4.95
N ALA A 38 0.89 -20.36 4.27
CA ALA A 38 1.91 -19.58 4.95
C ALA A 38 1.18 -18.84 6.08
N ALA A 39 1.60 -19.09 7.31
CA ALA A 39 1.04 -18.39 8.46
C ALA A 39 1.18 -16.89 8.18
N ALA A 40 0.11 -16.13 8.36
CA ALA A 40 0.16 -14.70 8.21
C ALA A 40 1.21 -14.14 9.18
N GLU A 41 2.03 -13.20 8.69
CA GLU A 41 3.00 -12.52 9.57
C GLU A 41 2.28 -11.89 10.76
N PRO A 42 2.88 -11.96 11.97
CA PRO A 42 2.27 -11.36 13.14
C PRO A 42 2.17 -9.84 12.95
N ARG A 43 1.10 -9.28 13.46
CA ARG A 43 0.88 -7.84 13.51
C ARG A 43 1.23 -7.29 14.89
N ALA A 44 1.36 -5.98 15.00
CA ALA A 44 1.78 -5.35 16.24
C ALA A 44 0.88 -5.72 17.44
N ARG A 45 -0.42 -5.82 17.23
CA ARG A 45 -1.36 -6.28 18.28
C ARG A 45 -1.15 -7.74 18.67
N ASP A 46 -0.71 -8.59 17.76
CA ASP A 46 -0.44 -10.00 18.04
C ASP A 46 0.78 -10.18 18.95
N LEU A 47 1.70 -9.21 18.89
CA LEU A 47 2.83 -9.11 19.81
C LEU A 47 2.46 -8.51 21.18
N GLY A 48 1.19 -8.14 21.40
CA GLY A 48 0.72 -7.53 22.65
C GLY A 48 0.98 -6.01 22.73
N ILE A 49 1.35 -5.36 21.63
CA ILE A 49 1.55 -3.89 21.62
C ILE A 49 0.17 -3.21 21.73
N PRO A 50 -0.03 -2.33 22.74
CA PRO A 50 -1.31 -1.66 22.95
C PRO A 50 -1.51 -0.50 21.95
N PHE A 51 -2.68 -0.46 21.34
CA PHE A 51 -3.15 0.66 20.55
C PHE A 51 -4.56 1.05 20.95
N PRO A 52 -4.83 2.32 21.24
CA PRO A 52 -6.17 2.80 21.57
C PRO A 52 -7.13 2.68 20.37
N GLY A 53 -8.43 2.75 20.68
CA GLY A 53 -9.51 2.66 19.72
C GLY A 53 -9.83 1.24 19.26
N THR A 54 -11.00 1.06 18.68
CA THR A 54 -11.52 -0.24 18.22
C THR A 54 -11.18 -0.42 16.74
N PRO A 55 -10.39 -1.42 16.35
CA PRO A 55 -10.14 -1.70 14.93
C PRO A 55 -11.40 -2.27 14.27
N GLY A 56 -11.45 -2.16 12.91
CA GLY A 56 -12.37 -2.95 12.11
C GLY A 56 -11.99 -4.44 12.09
N PRO A 57 -12.80 -5.29 11.45
CA PRO A 57 -12.58 -6.74 11.45
C PRO A 57 -11.23 -7.19 10.90
N LEU A 58 -10.72 -6.49 9.90
CA LEU A 58 -9.43 -6.77 9.26
C LEU A 58 -8.31 -5.92 9.84
N ASN A 59 -8.66 -4.86 10.57
CA ASN A 59 -7.74 -3.82 11.00
C ASN A 59 -6.88 -3.30 9.83
N ALA A 60 -7.51 -3.02 8.69
CA ALA A 60 -6.88 -2.63 7.43
C ALA A 60 -7.67 -1.54 6.72
N ILE A 61 -7.06 -0.86 5.76
CA ILE A 61 -7.74 0.15 4.92
C ILE A 61 -8.97 -0.44 4.21
N THR A 62 -8.94 -1.72 3.90
CA THR A 62 -10.01 -2.49 3.27
C THR A 62 -11.22 -2.76 4.18
N ASP A 63 -11.20 -2.36 5.45
CA ASP A 63 -12.39 -2.29 6.30
C ASP A 63 -13.35 -1.18 5.84
N VAL A 64 -12.86 -0.21 5.08
CA VAL A 64 -13.71 0.77 4.40
C VAL A 64 -14.32 0.11 3.17
N ALA A 65 -15.63 -0.02 3.17
CA ALA A 65 -16.36 -0.75 2.14
C ALA A 65 -16.07 -0.22 0.73
N GLY A 66 -15.78 -1.14 -0.19
CA GLY A 66 -15.46 -0.85 -1.58
C GLY A 66 -13.98 -0.62 -1.86
N VAL A 67 -13.15 -0.35 -0.84
CA VAL A 67 -11.72 -0.16 -1.03
C VAL A 67 -11.04 -1.51 -1.35
N GLU A 68 -10.28 -1.52 -2.44
CA GLU A 68 -9.45 -2.65 -2.85
C GLU A 68 -7.98 -2.24 -2.92
N VAL A 69 -7.09 -3.19 -2.59
CA VAL A 69 -5.63 -2.99 -2.62
C VAL A 69 -4.97 -4.12 -3.40
N GLY A 70 -4.00 -3.77 -4.25
CA GLY A 70 -3.20 -4.72 -5.01
C GLY A 70 -1.73 -4.37 -5.01
N TYR A 71 -0.90 -5.38 -5.29
CA TYR A 71 0.56 -5.26 -5.22
C TYR A 71 1.24 -5.95 -6.40
N THR A 72 2.35 -5.37 -6.82
CA THR A 72 3.41 -6.07 -7.55
C THR A 72 4.72 -5.88 -6.82
N THR A 73 5.34 -6.97 -6.42
CA THR A 73 6.62 -7.00 -5.69
C THR A 73 7.71 -7.50 -6.62
N LEU A 74 8.80 -6.74 -6.75
CA LEU A 74 9.92 -7.05 -7.61
C LEU A 74 11.18 -7.30 -6.76
N ILE A 75 11.61 -8.56 -6.71
CA ILE A 75 12.82 -9.00 -6.02
C ILE A 75 13.61 -9.86 -7.00
N ALA A 76 14.78 -9.39 -7.41
CA ALA A 76 15.66 -10.13 -8.33
C ALA A 76 17.14 -9.76 -8.14
N GLY A 77 18.02 -10.70 -8.41
CA GLY A 77 19.47 -10.53 -8.36
C GLY A 77 20.01 -10.25 -6.95
N ASP A 78 21.32 -10.42 -6.82
CA ASP A 78 22.11 -10.18 -5.61
C ASP A 78 23.50 -9.67 -5.98
N GLY A 79 24.25 -9.14 -5.00
CA GLY A 79 25.63 -8.70 -5.18
C GLY A 79 25.79 -7.22 -5.46
N LYS A 80 26.77 -6.86 -6.30
CA LYS A 80 27.10 -5.48 -6.61
C LYS A 80 26.05 -4.82 -7.50
N LEU A 81 25.91 -3.50 -7.34
CA LEU A 81 25.08 -2.71 -8.22
C LEU A 81 25.59 -2.74 -9.68
N GLU A 82 24.74 -3.20 -10.58
CA GLU A 82 24.89 -3.01 -12.03
C GLU A 82 23.62 -2.33 -12.56
N VAL A 83 23.72 -1.06 -12.88
CA VAL A 83 22.57 -0.26 -13.34
C VAL A 83 21.88 -0.91 -14.54
N GLY A 84 20.58 -1.13 -14.43
CA GLY A 84 19.76 -1.83 -15.42
C GLY A 84 19.71 -3.35 -15.25
N LYS A 85 20.51 -3.94 -14.33
CA LYS A 85 20.50 -5.36 -14.02
C LYS A 85 20.07 -5.68 -12.59
N GLY A 86 20.35 -4.77 -11.66
CA GLY A 86 19.96 -4.93 -10.26
C GLY A 86 21.16 -4.93 -9.29
N PRO A 87 20.97 -5.41 -8.07
CA PRO A 87 19.78 -6.07 -7.46
C PRO A 87 18.52 -5.22 -7.45
N VAL A 88 17.35 -5.85 -7.65
CA VAL A 88 16.04 -5.20 -7.68
C VAL A 88 15.29 -5.47 -6.38
N ARG A 89 14.85 -4.41 -5.70
CA ARG A 89 14.08 -4.46 -4.44
C ARG A 89 13.04 -3.35 -4.44
N THR A 90 12.01 -3.48 -5.28
CA THR A 90 11.01 -2.42 -5.52
C THR A 90 9.63 -3.01 -5.81
N GLY A 91 8.68 -2.17 -6.23
CA GLY A 91 7.36 -2.63 -6.61
C GLY A 91 6.34 -1.51 -6.75
N VAL A 92 5.07 -1.90 -6.85
CA VAL A 92 3.92 -1.01 -6.98
C VAL A 92 2.81 -1.45 -6.03
N THR A 93 2.26 -0.49 -5.29
CA THR A 93 1.04 -0.65 -4.50
C THR A 93 -0.08 0.14 -5.18
N ALA A 94 -1.25 -0.48 -5.36
CA ALA A 94 -2.44 0.16 -5.91
C ALA A 94 -3.54 0.18 -4.85
N VAL A 95 -4.18 1.34 -4.65
CA VAL A 95 -5.39 1.53 -3.82
C VAL A 95 -6.50 2.04 -4.73
N LEU A 96 -7.58 1.29 -4.82
CA LEU A 96 -8.75 1.63 -5.62
C LEU A 96 -9.89 2.04 -4.68
N PRO A 97 -10.26 3.32 -4.66
CA PRO A 97 -11.23 3.85 -3.69
C PRO A 97 -12.60 3.16 -3.69
N ARG A 98 -13.04 2.66 -4.86
CA ARG A 98 -14.30 1.94 -5.05
C ARG A 98 -14.11 0.55 -5.66
N GLY A 99 -12.86 0.05 -5.65
CA GLY A 99 -12.52 -1.22 -6.25
C GLY A 99 -12.49 -1.18 -7.79
N ARG A 100 -12.16 -2.32 -8.39
CA ARG A 100 -11.96 -2.46 -9.84
C ARG A 100 -13.23 -2.33 -10.68
N LYS A 101 -14.39 -2.53 -10.06
CA LYS A 101 -15.70 -2.51 -10.76
C LYS A 101 -16.30 -1.12 -10.85
N ASP A 102 -15.83 -0.20 -10.04
CA ASP A 102 -16.30 1.19 -10.01
C ASP A 102 -15.10 2.14 -9.95
N LEU A 103 -14.71 2.66 -11.10
CA LEU A 103 -13.61 3.60 -11.26
C LEU A 103 -14.05 5.06 -11.12
N SER A 104 -15.26 5.30 -10.62
CA SER A 104 -15.79 6.65 -10.43
C SER A 104 -15.00 7.40 -9.34
N GLY A 105 -14.92 8.72 -9.48
CA GLY A 105 -14.22 9.59 -8.56
C GLY A 105 -14.83 9.63 -7.16
N VAL A 106 -14.01 10.02 -6.21
CA VAL A 106 -14.39 10.20 -4.80
C VAL A 106 -13.99 11.59 -4.32
N PHE A 107 -14.68 12.14 -3.32
CA PHE A 107 -14.17 13.32 -2.63
C PHE A 107 -12.85 13.02 -1.93
N GLY A 108 -11.89 13.92 -2.10
CA GLY A 108 -10.56 13.78 -1.52
C GLY A 108 -9.96 15.11 -1.08
N GLY A 109 -8.88 15.01 -0.35
CA GLY A 109 -8.05 16.14 0.07
C GLY A 109 -6.68 15.63 0.48
N TYR A 110 -5.64 16.45 0.30
CA TYR A 110 -4.28 16.08 0.64
C TYR A 110 -3.62 17.09 1.57
N ALA A 111 -2.53 16.69 2.19
CA ALA A 111 -1.68 17.55 3.01
C ALA A 111 -0.22 17.09 2.89
N VAL A 112 0.69 18.01 3.16
CA VAL A 112 2.13 17.78 3.11
C VAL A 112 2.71 18.04 4.51
N GLY A 113 3.46 17.10 5.05
CA GLY A 113 4.27 17.25 6.27
C GLY A 113 5.62 17.86 5.94
N ASN A 114 6.31 17.31 4.94
CA ASN A 114 7.51 17.86 4.30
C ASN A 114 7.51 17.48 2.82
N GLY A 115 7.97 18.36 1.95
CA GLY A 115 7.74 18.31 0.51
C GLY A 115 8.88 17.75 -0.33
N ASN A 116 9.88 17.09 0.24
CA ASN A 116 10.95 16.45 -0.55
C ASN A 116 10.52 15.09 -1.10
N GLY A 117 9.46 15.09 -1.91
CA GLY A 117 8.85 13.91 -2.52
C GLY A 117 7.81 14.29 -3.55
N GLU A 118 7.22 13.31 -4.20
CA GLU A 118 6.26 13.53 -5.26
C GLU A 118 4.93 12.79 -5.03
N MET A 119 3.83 13.48 -5.33
CA MET A 119 2.50 12.91 -5.52
C MET A 119 1.84 13.65 -6.68
N THR A 120 1.65 12.96 -7.81
CA THR A 120 0.99 13.55 -8.98
C THR A 120 -0.52 13.73 -8.75
N GLY A 121 -1.16 14.58 -9.56
CA GLY A 121 -2.61 14.81 -9.46
C GLY A 121 -3.06 15.71 -8.31
N THR A 122 -2.18 16.11 -7.41
CA THR A 122 -2.51 16.90 -6.21
C THR A 122 -3.04 18.29 -6.53
N ILE A 123 -2.58 18.93 -7.60
CA ILE A 123 -3.08 20.24 -8.02
C ILE A 123 -4.58 20.17 -8.33
N TRP A 124 -5.02 19.12 -9.03
CA TRP A 124 -6.43 18.93 -9.34
C TRP A 124 -7.26 18.55 -8.10
N ILE A 125 -6.69 17.77 -7.20
CA ILE A 125 -7.34 17.46 -5.91
C ILE A 125 -7.54 18.72 -5.08
N GLU A 126 -6.56 19.64 -5.08
CA GLU A 126 -6.69 20.92 -4.37
C GLU A 126 -7.79 21.79 -4.96
N GLU A 127 -7.89 21.83 -6.28
CA GLU A 127 -8.83 22.69 -7.01
C GLU A 127 -10.26 22.14 -7.00
N SER A 128 -10.41 20.84 -7.30
CA SER A 128 -11.72 20.19 -7.48
C SER A 128 -12.26 19.48 -6.24
N GLY A 129 -11.37 19.07 -5.34
CA GLY A 129 -11.72 18.18 -4.24
C GLY A 129 -11.99 16.74 -4.67
N ILE A 130 -11.59 16.32 -5.89
CA ILE A 130 -11.88 15.00 -6.47
C ILE A 130 -10.60 14.20 -6.68
N VAL A 131 -10.61 12.96 -6.22
CA VAL A 131 -9.68 11.90 -6.62
C VAL A 131 -10.38 11.07 -7.68
N GLY A 132 -10.00 11.26 -8.94
CA GLY A 132 -10.69 10.67 -10.11
C GLY A 132 -10.04 9.42 -10.67
N THR A 133 -9.04 8.85 -10.00
CA THR A 133 -8.27 7.68 -10.48
C THR A 133 -7.93 6.75 -9.32
N PRO A 134 -7.50 5.51 -9.59
CA PRO A 134 -6.73 4.73 -8.61
C PRO A 134 -5.53 5.54 -8.08
N ILE A 135 -5.13 5.23 -6.84
CA ILE A 135 -3.99 5.83 -6.14
C ILE A 135 -2.87 4.80 -6.13
N LEU A 136 -1.71 5.13 -6.70
CA LEU A 136 -0.58 4.22 -6.73
C LEU A 136 0.60 4.76 -5.94
N ILE A 137 1.40 3.85 -5.39
CA ILE A 137 2.63 4.18 -4.65
C ILE A 137 3.75 3.27 -5.16
N THR A 138 4.91 3.86 -5.46
CA THR A 138 6.07 3.16 -6.03
C THR A 138 7.37 3.76 -5.52
N ASN A 139 8.48 3.61 -6.25
CA ASN A 139 9.73 4.30 -5.96
C ASN A 139 9.85 5.63 -6.74
N THR A 140 10.80 6.47 -6.32
CA THR A 140 11.00 7.83 -6.82
C THR A 140 11.11 7.91 -8.35
N HIS A 141 11.91 7.06 -8.98
CA HIS A 141 12.14 7.15 -10.42
C HIS A 141 11.09 6.44 -11.28
N SER A 142 10.13 5.75 -10.64
CA SER A 142 9.08 5.01 -11.36
C SER A 142 7.75 5.76 -11.45
N VAL A 143 7.62 6.95 -10.86
CA VAL A 143 6.38 7.75 -10.88
C VAL A 143 5.88 7.96 -12.31
N GLY A 144 6.75 8.31 -13.25
CA GLY A 144 6.39 8.58 -14.65
C GLY A 144 5.75 7.37 -15.33
N VAL A 145 6.43 6.21 -15.31
CA VAL A 145 5.91 4.98 -15.95
C VAL A 145 4.64 4.48 -15.27
N VAL A 146 4.53 4.61 -13.95
CA VAL A 146 3.32 4.21 -13.20
C VAL A 146 2.15 5.12 -13.60
N ARG A 147 2.36 6.44 -13.65
CA ARG A 147 1.34 7.40 -14.07
C ARG A 147 0.80 7.11 -15.47
N ASP A 148 1.68 6.93 -16.45
CA ASP A 148 1.27 6.63 -17.83
C ASP A 148 0.53 5.28 -17.93
N SER A 149 0.98 4.31 -17.12
CA SER A 149 0.34 2.99 -17.09
C SER A 149 -1.05 3.00 -16.48
N VAL A 150 -1.32 3.85 -15.48
CA VAL A 150 -2.68 4.02 -14.94
C VAL A 150 -3.64 4.51 -16.03
N ILE A 151 -3.25 5.51 -16.83
CA ILE A 151 -4.06 6.00 -17.94
C ILE A 151 -4.33 4.88 -18.94
N ALA A 152 -3.29 4.13 -19.34
CA ALA A 152 -3.41 3.02 -20.27
C ALA A 152 -4.31 1.90 -19.73
N TRP A 153 -4.24 1.60 -18.43
CA TRP A 153 -5.11 0.62 -17.79
C TRP A 153 -6.57 1.09 -17.75
N MET A 154 -6.83 2.35 -17.39
CA MET A 154 -8.17 2.92 -17.36
C MET A 154 -8.83 2.90 -18.76
N LEU A 155 -8.08 3.17 -19.82
CA LEU A 155 -8.58 3.06 -21.21
C LEU A 155 -9.06 1.64 -21.54
N GLN A 156 -8.41 0.59 -21.02
CA GLN A 156 -8.79 -0.79 -21.24
C GLN A 156 -9.99 -1.23 -20.39
N HIS A 157 -10.28 -0.51 -19.30
CA HIS A 157 -11.31 -0.87 -18.31
C HIS A 157 -12.53 0.07 -18.31
N GLY A 158 -12.87 0.63 -19.46
CA GLY A 158 -14.07 1.42 -19.64
C GLY A 158 -13.85 2.92 -19.80
N GLY A 159 -12.61 3.35 -19.99
CA GLY A 159 -12.31 4.71 -20.42
C GLY A 159 -12.83 5.00 -21.84
N THR A 160 -13.12 6.26 -22.11
CA THR A 160 -13.47 6.72 -23.47
C THR A 160 -12.21 6.82 -24.34
N GLU A 161 -12.38 6.84 -25.68
CA GLU A 161 -11.26 6.98 -26.62
C GLU A 161 -10.38 8.24 -26.36
N GLN A 162 -10.98 9.27 -25.79
CA GLN A 162 -10.31 10.53 -25.41
C GLN A 162 -10.33 10.72 -23.88
N LEU A 163 -10.00 9.66 -23.13
CA LEU A 163 -9.93 9.74 -21.68
C LEU A 163 -8.96 10.84 -21.24
N TRP A 164 -9.50 11.78 -20.46
CA TRP A 164 -8.71 12.74 -19.71
C TRP A 164 -8.62 12.30 -18.25
N GLY A 165 -7.42 12.29 -17.70
CA GLY A 165 -7.21 11.90 -16.31
C GLY A 165 -5.88 12.41 -15.76
N LEU A 166 -5.87 12.70 -14.47
CA LEU A 166 -4.69 13.08 -13.70
C LEU A 166 -4.44 12.04 -12.60
N PRO A 167 -3.79 10.90 -12.93
CA PRO A 167 -3.52 9.84 -11.97
C PRO A 167 -2.78 10.34 -10.74
N VAL A 168 -3.15 9.78 -9.58
CA VAL A 168 -2.46 9.99 -8.32
C VAL A 168 -1.40 8.91 -8.17
N VAL A 169 -0.15 9.30 -8.28
CA VAL A 169 1.02 8.41 -8.07
C VAL A 169 1.97 9.08 -7.11
N ALA A 170 2.26 8.41 -6.00
CA ALA A 170 3.19 8.84 -4.98
C ALA A 170 4.41 7.93 -4.91
N GLU A 171 5.44 8.37 -4.19
CA GLU A 171 6.70 7.62 -4.13
C GLU A 171 7.37 7.71 -2.77
N THR A 172 8.27 6.76 -2.52
CA THR A 172 9.33 6.82 -1.52
C THR A 172 10.62 6.24 -2.08
N TRP A 173 11.78 6.71 -1.61
CA TRP A 173 13.09 6.34 -2.14
C TRP A 173 13.56 4.96 -1.64
N ASP A 174 13.83 4.03 -2.55
CA ASP A 174 14.30 2.66 -2.23
C ASP A 174 15.78 2.42 -2.58
N GLY A 175 16.52 3.46 -2.98
CA GLY A 175 17.85 3.34 -3.52
C GLY A 175 18.93 2.83 -2.56
N TYR A 176 18.62 2.56 -1.28
CA TYR A 176 19.55 1.87 -0.39
C TYR A 176 19.67 0.37 -0.69
N LEU A 177 18.57 -0.25 -1.12
CA LEU A 177 18.52 -1.70 -1.46
C LEU A 177 18.35 -1.98 -2.94
N ASN A 178 17.82 -1.03 -3.71
CA ASN A 178 17.36 -1.21 -5.07
C ASN A 178 18.25 -0.51 -6.10
N ASP A 179 18.45 -1.11 -7.24
CA ASP A 179 18.94 -0.44 -8.45
C ASP A 179 17.88 0.56 -8.95
N LEU A 180 17.84 1.72 -8.28
CA LEU A 180 16.85 2.78 -8.55
C LEU A 180 16.92 3.31 -9.98
N ASN A 181 18.14 3.44 -10.53
CA ASN A 181 18.40 3.99 -11.85
C ASN A 181 18.26 2.96 -12.98
N GLY A 182 17.95 1.71 -12.64
CA GLY A 182 17.71 0.63 -13.61
C GLY A 182 16.28 0.64 -14.19
N PHE A 183 15.36 1.48 -13.66
CA PHE A 183 13.99 1.63 -14.14
C PHE A 183 13.24 0.30 -14.29
N HIS A 184 13.32 -0.55 -13.24
CA HIS A 184 12.79 -1.91 -13.27
C HIS A 184 11.27 -2.01 -13.23
N VAL A 185 10.57 -0.99 -12.72
CA VAL A 185 9.11 -0.93 -12.78
C VAL A 185 8.66 -0.64 -14.22
N ARG A 186 7.72 -1.44 -14.73
CA ARG A 186 7.20 -1.37 -16.09
C ARG A 186 5.69 -1.41 -16.09
N ARG A 187 5.06 -1.15 -17.24
CA ARG A 187 3.60 -1.15 -17.41
C ARG A 187 2.92 -2.42 -16.91
N GLU A 188 3.47 -3.58 -17.25
CA GLU A 188 2.92 -4.87 -16.84
C GLU A 188 2.85 -5.04 -15.31
N HIS A 189 3.80 -4.46 -14.57
CA HIS A 189 3.79 -4.49 -13.10
C HIS A 189 2.67 -3.63 -12.52
N VAL A 190 2.38 -2.50 -13.15
CA VAL A 190 1.26 -1.62 -12.76
C VAL A 190 -0.07 -2.31 -13.03
N PHE A 191 -0.22 -2.92 -14.20
CA PHE A 191 -1.42 -3.68 -14.56
C PHE A 191 -1.64 -4.83 -13.59
N THR A 192 -0.59 -5.61 -13.28
CA THR A 192 -0.66 -6.70 -12.29
C THR A 192 -1.13 -6.20 -10.92
N ALA A 193 -0.65 -5.05 -10.45
CA ALA A 193 -1.10 -4.48 -9.19
C ALA A 193 -2.57 -4.07 -9.23
N LEU A 194 -3.00 -3.40 -10.30
CA LEU A 194 -4.39 -2.96 -10.49
C LEU A 194 -5.35 -4.14 -10.66
N ASP A 195 -5.01 -5.12 -11.51
CA ASP A 195 -5.84 -6.31 -11.78
C ASP A 195 -5.89 -7.25 -10.58
N GLY A 196 -4.83 -7.28 -9.78
CA GLY A 196 -4.75 -8.05 -8.55
C GLY A 196 -5.41 -7.40 -7.33
N ALA A 197 -5.92 -6.17 -7.45
CA ALA A 197 -6.53 -5.47 -6.33
C ALA A 197 -7.78 -6.19 -5.82
N ARG A 198 -7.91 -6.28 -4.49
CA ARG A 198 -9.03 -6.95 -3.82
C ARG A 198 -9.29 -6.37 -2.44
N GLY A 199 -10.51 -6.52 -1.95
CA GLY A 199 -10.87 -6.32 -0.55
C GLY A 199 -10.38 -7.48 0.33
N GLY A 200 -10.71 -7.45 1.62
CA GLY A 200 -10.28 -8.47 2.57
C GLY A 200 -8.92 -8.16 3.19
N ALA A 201 -8.29 -9.16 3.79
CA ALA A 201 -6.97 -9.00 4.39
C ALA A 201 -5.90 -8.69 3.31
N ILE A 202 -5.02 -7.75 3.59
CA ILE A 202 -3.93 -7.33 2.69
C ILE A 202 -2.57 -7.64 3.31
N ALA A 203 -1.57 -7.86 2.47
CA ALA A 203 -0.20 -8.12 2.90
C ALA A 203 0.47 -6.83 3.40
N GLU A 204 1.41 -6.99 4.34
CA GLU A 204 2.20 -5.92 4.96
C GLU A 204 3.71 -6.25 4.87
N GLY A 205 4.57 -5.29 5.22
CA GLY A 205 6.03 -5.44 5.18
C GLY A 205 6.62 -5.26 3.78
N ASN A 206 7.43 -6.22 3.34
CA ASN A 206 8.22 -6.15 2.10
C ASN A 206 7.37 -6.41 0.84
N VAL A 207 6.28 -5.69 0.64
CA VAL A 207 5.35 -5.91 -0.47
C VAL A 207 5.05 -4.63 -1.24
N GLY A 208 4.76 -4.79 -2.53
CA GLY A 208 4.44 -3.66 -3.40
C GLY A 208 5.54 -2.60 -3.42
N GLY A 209 5.15 -1.34 -3.45
CA GLY A 209 6.08 -0.22 -3.33
C GLY A 209 6.90 -0.21 -2.04
N GLY A 210 6.42 -0.86 -0.97
CA GLY A 210 7.13 -1.00 0.32
C GLY A 210 8.32 -1.96 0.31
N THR A 211 8.59 -2.66 -0.80
CA THR A 211 9.58 -3.73 -0.87
C THR A 211 10.99 -3.31 -0.44
N GLY A 212 11.52 -2.21 -0.94
CA GLY A 212 12.89 -1.74 -0.65
C GLY A 212 13.02 -0.75 0.51
N MET A 213 11.95 -0.47 1.25
CA MET A 213 11.85 0.63 2.19
C MET A 213 12.43 0.32 3.59
N HIS A 214 12.87 1.36 4.28
CA HIS A 214 13.26 1.31 5.70
C HIS A 214 12.34 2.17 6.55
N THR A 215 12.19 1.83 7.82
CA THR A 215 11.44 2.64 8.80
C THR A 215 12.25 2.71 10.07
N PHE A 216 12.65 3.91 10.48
CA PHE A 216 13.58 4.13 11.60
C PHE A 216 14.84 3.28 11.47
N GLU A 217 15.37 3.15 10.24
CA GLU A 217 16.59 2.39 9.95
C GLU A 217 16.49 0.86 10.22
N PHE A 218 15.31 0.35 10.55
CA PHE A 218 14.95 -1.05 10.39
C PHE A 218 14.37 -1.30 9.00
N LYS A 219 14.23 -2.55 8.59
CA LYS A 219 13.42 -2.86 7.42
C LYS A 219 11.99 -2.40 7.67
N GLY A 220 11.45 -1.60 6.76
CA GLY A 220 10.10 -1.09 6.78
C GLY A 220 9.27 -1.62 5.60
N GLY A 221 8.33 -0.84 5.14
CA GLY A 221 7.51 -1.20 3.98
C GLY A 221 6.07 -0.75 4.05
N THR A 222 5.17 -1.61 3.55
CA THR A 222 3.73 -1.38 3.58
C THR A 222 3.13 -1.76 4.93
N GLY A 223 2.26 -0.92 5.46
CA GLY A 223 1.49 -1.22 6.66
C GLY A 223 0.07 -0.68 6.57
N THR A 224 -0.84 -1.26 7.36
CA THR A 224 -2.23 -0.85 7.35
C THR A 224 -2.88 -0.98 8.72
N SER A 225 -3.93 -0.21 8.96
CA SER A 225 -4.81 -0.39 10.11
C SER A 225 -6.15 0.31 9.89
N SER A 226 -7.09 0.13 10.82
CA SER A 226 -8.38 0.81 10.80
C SER A 226 -8.89 1.15 12.19
N ARG A 227 -9.87 2.06 12.25
CA ARG A 227 -10.63 2.38 13.45
C ARG A 227 -12.11 2.53 13.13
N ARG A 228 -12.93 1.93 13.99
CA ARG A 228 -14.38 2.19 14.01
C ARG A 228 -14.66 3.38 14.91
N VAL A 229 -15.44 4.30 14.40
CA VAL A 229 -15.74 5.58 15.06
C VAL A 229 -17.23 5.77 15.18
N ARG A 230 -17.72 5.94 16.39
CA ARG A 230 -19.11 6.39 16.62
C ARG A 230 -19.17 7.90 16.63
N VAL A 231 -19.84 8.46 15.64
CA VAL A 231 -20.18 9.89 15.65
C VAL A 231 -21.54 10.04 16.33
N HIS A 232 -21.52 10.49 17.59
CA HIS A 232 -22.73 10.56 18.43
C HIS A 232 -23.87 11.31 17.77
N GLY A 233 -25.06 10.69 17.76
CA GLY A 233 -26.27 11.25 17.17
C GLY A 233 -26.32 11.16 15.63
N ILE A 234 -25.35 10.51 14.97
CA ILE A 234 -25.30 10.37 13.52
C ILE A 234 -25.19 8.88 13.14
N ALA A 235 -23.99 8.30 13.16
CA ALA A 235 -23.74 6.91 12.76
C ALA A 235 -22.37 6.41 13.23
N ASP A 236 -22.11 5.13 12.98
CA ASP A 236 -20.80 4.52 13.10
C ASP A 236 -20.11 4.55 11.73
N TYR A 237 -18.84 4.95 11.71
CA TYR A 237 -18.00 5.03 10.51
C TYR A 237 -16.70 4.28 10.71
N THR A 238 -16.02 4.03 9.60
CA THR A 238 -14.69 3.43 9.57
C THR A 238 -13.68 4.42 9.01
N VAL A 239 -12.52 4.52 9.66
CA VAL A 239 -11.32 5.16 9.11
C VAL A 239 -10.29 4.07 8.90
N GLY A 240 -9.84 3.88 7.66
CA GLY A 240 -8.80 2.93 7.28
C GLY A 240 -7.56 3.66 6.78
N VAL A 241 -6.38 3.17 7.11
CA VAL A 241 -5.10 3.76 6.73
C VAL A 241 -4.21 2.71 6.09
N LEU A 242 -3.54 3.09 5.00
CA LEU A 242 -2.42 2.38 4.40
C LEU A 242 -1.22 3.32 4.35
N VAL A 243 -0.05 2.82 4.73
CA VAL A 243 1.21 3.56 4.64
C VAL A 243 2.21 2.82 3.75
N GLN A 244 3.01 3.59 3.01
CA GLN A 244 4.32 3.15 2.53
C GLN A 244 5.36 3.89 3.36
N SER A 245 5.94 3.17 4.33
CA SER A 245 6.78 3.72 5.38
C SER A 245 8.25 3.57 5.04
N ASN A 246 8.95 4.71 4.89
CA ASN A 246 10.35 4.80 4.53
C ASN A 246 11.00 6.03 5.16
N PHE A 247 10.93 6.18 6.49
CA PHE A 247 11.35 7.41 7.16
C PHE A 247 11.96 7.15 8.54
N GLY A 248 12.54 8.20 9.12
CA GLY A 248 12.95 8.27 10.51
C GLY A 248 14.33 7.69 10.77
N ARG A 249 14.95 8.19 11.83
CA ARG A 249 16.23 7.70 12.34
C ARG A 249 16.01 6.70 13.47
N ARG A 250 16.92 5.76 13.64
CA ARG A 250 16.87 4.74 14.68
C ARG A 250 16.58 5.35 16.07
N SER A 251 17.30 6.40 16.45
CA SER A 251 17.17 7.03 17.76
C SER A 251 15.82 7.70 18.04
N GLN A 252 15.03 7.97 16.99
CA GLN A 252 13.72 8.60 17.10
C GLN A 252 12.60 7.60 17.40
N LEU A 253 12.76 6.30 17.04
CA LEU A 253 11.70 5.30 17.13
C LEU A 253 11.10 5.22 18.53
N GLN A 254 9.79 5.42 18.59
CA GLN A 254 8.95 5.18 19.76
C GLN A 254 7.87 4.14 19.42
N VAL A 255 7.63 3.22 20.34
CA VAL A 255 6.55 2.25 20.27
C VAL A 255 5.81 2.28 21.61
N ALA A 256 4.50 2.48 21.57
CA ALA A 256 3.66 2.64 22.75
C ALA A 256 4.20 3.72 23.75
N GLY A 257 4.83 4.78 23.22
CA GLY A 257 5.42 5.87 23.98
C GLY A 257 6.78 5.58 24.59
N ILE A 258 7.37 4.41 24.32
CA ILE A 258 8.69 4.02 24.82
C ILE A 258 9.74 4.31 23.74
N PRO A 259 10.87 4.99 24.06
CA PRO A 259 11.90 5.37 23.09
C PRO A 259 12.80 4.17 22.71
N ILE A 260 12.22 3.16 22.08
CA ILE A 260 12.85 1.90 21.68
C ILE A 260 14.15 2.12 20.91
N GLY A 261 14.16 3.07 19.98
CA GLY A 261 15.30 3.27 19.11
C GLY A 261 16.56 3.79 19.80
N ARG A 262 16.46 4.47 20.95
CA ARG A 262 17.60 4.93 21.73
C ARG A 262 18.37 3.78 22.38
N ASP A 263 17.60 2.75 22.79
CA ASP A 263 18.14 1.59 23.50
C ASP A 263 18.45 0.43 22.52
N TRP A 264 18.34 0.69 21.23
CA TRP A 264 18.62 -0.27 20.17
C TRP A 264 19.44 0.35 19.01
N PRO A 265 20.69 0.76 19.26
CA PRO A 265 21.53 1.42 18.24
C PRO A 265 22.16 0.44 17.24
N GLU A 266 22.15 -0.88 17.52
CA GLU A 266 22.83 -1.87 16.71
C GLU A 266 22.17 -2.03 15.34
N ASP A 267 22.95 -2.43 14.35
CA ASP A 267 22.52 -2.67 12.97
C ASP A 267 21.85 -1.47 12.27
N ALA A 268 22.06 -0.24 12.78
CA ALA A 268 21.59 0.96 12.10
C ALA A 268 22.47 1.23 10.87
N PRO A 269 21.88 1.28 9.63
CA PRO A 269 22.67 1.37 8.40
C PRO A 269 23.33 2.74 8.18
N PHE A 270 22.78 3.80 8.77
CA PHE A 270 23.25 5.17 8.57
C PHE A 270 23.96 5.70 9.80
N THR A 271 25.17 5.17 10.09
CA THR A 271 26.01 5.67 11.16
C THR A 271 26.61 7.03 10.78
N LYS A 272 27.15 7.77 11.78
CA LYS A 272 27.85 9.05 11.54
C LYS A 272 29.02 8.93 10.55
N GLU A 273 29.58 7.74 10.39
CA GLU A 273 30.72 7.46 9.51
C GLU A 273 30.28 7.11 8.07
N SER A 274 29.05 6.63 7.89
CA SER A 274 28.58 6.08 6.62
C SER A 274 27.52 6.91 5.89
N GLY A 275 27.01 7.99 6.47
CA GLY A 275 25.91 8.70 5.81
C GLY A 275 25.70 10.14 6.27
N PRO A 276 24.90 10.89 5.52
CA PRO A 276 24.56 12.27 5.85
C PRO A 276 23.84 12.34 7.21
N VAL A 277 24.12 13.41 7.94
CA VAL A 277 23.46 13.72 9.23
C VAL A 277 21.95 13.94 9.04
N ASN A 278 21.49 14.12 7.80
CA ASN A 278 20.10 14.42 7.47
C ASN A 278 19.26 13.13 7.35
N GLU A 279 18.05 13.18 7.86
CA GLU A 279 17.03 12.16 7.61
C GLU A 279 16.77 12.11 6.10
N LEU A 280 17.02 10.95 5.50
CA LEU A 280 16.71 10.65 4.12
C LEU A 280 15.58 9.62 4.15
N GLY A 281 14.38 10.03 3.77
CA GLY A 281 13.26 9.10 3.80
C GLY A 281 12.00 9.78 3.29
N SER A 282 10.90 9.09 3.39
CA SER A 282 9.58 9.58 2.98
C SER A 282 8.50 8.71 3.60
N ILE A 283 7.30 9.22 3.74
CA ILE A 283 6.16 8.39 4.04
C ILE A 283 4.95 8.84 3.24
N ILE A 284 4.32 7.89 2.56
CA ILE A 284 3.01 8.13 1.96
C ILE A 284 1.95 7.52 2.85
N VAL A 285 0.94 8.32 3.19
CA VAL A 285 -0.22 7.89 3.98
C VAL A 285 -1.48 8.09 3.16
N VAL A 286 -2.22 6.99 2.94
CA VAL A 286 -3.53 7.00 2.31
C VAL A 286 -4.57 6.70 3.37
N VAL A 287 -5.50 7.63 3.58
CA VAL A 287 -6.62 7.51 4.54
C VAL A 287 -7.93 7.35 3.78
N ALA A 288 -8.65 6.28 4.03
CA ALA A 288 -9.98 6.04 3.51
C ALA A 288 -11.02 6.17 4.63
N THR A 289 -12.23 6.62 4.30
CA THR A 289 -13.36 6.58 5.22
C THR A 289 -14.68 6.43 4.46
N ASP A 290 -15.67 5.82 5.11
CA ASP A 290 -17.06 5.79 4.65
C ASP A 290 -17.90 6.94 5.27
N ALA A 291 -17.31 7.75 6.14
CA ALA A 291 -17.97 8.95 6.66
C ALA A 291 -18.21 9.97 5.53
N PRO A 292 -19.43 10.54 5.43
CA PRO A 292 -19.70 11.60 4.46
C PRO A 292 -18.95 12.87 4.87
N LEU A 293 -17.90 13.19 4.12
CA LEU A 293 -17.03 14.33 4.35
C LEU A 293 -16.89 15.15 3.07
N LEU A 294 -16.82 16.47 3.24
CA LEU A 294 -16.48 17.40 2.16
C LEU A 294 -14.96 17.42 1.90
N PRO A 295 -14.48 17.82 0.71
CA PRO A 295 -13.04 17.88 0.40
C PRO A 295 -12.22 18.67 1.43
N THR A 296 -12.74 19.80 1.91
CA THR A 296 -12.08 20.61 2.97
C THR A 296 -11.95 19.86 4.30
N GLN A 297 -12.91 18.99 4.63
CA GLN A 297 -12.85 18.14 5.83
C GLN A 297 -11.86 17.00 5.62
N LEU A 298 -11.81 16.41 4.43
CA LEU A 298 -10.82 15.37 4.06
C LEU A 298 -9.39 15.92 4.09
N LYS A 299 -9.16 17.15 3.65
CA LYS A 299 -7.87 17.83 3.83
C LYS A 299 -7.48 17.96 5.32
N ARG A 300 -8.46 18.19 6.21
CA ARG A 300 -8.23 18.20 7.66
C ARG A 300 -7.94 16.79 8.21
N ILE A 301 -8.56 15.75 7.68
CA ILE A 301 -8.25 14.35 7.99
C ILE A 301 -6.80 14.04 7.56
N ALA A 302 -6.42 14.33 6.31
CA ALA A 302 -5.06 14.10 5.81
C ALA A 302 -3.99 14.72 6.72
N ARG A 303 -4.18 15.94 7.20
CA ARG A 303 -3.26 16.62 8.12
C ARG A 303 -3.04 15.87 9.44
N ARG A 304 -3.97 15.02 9.88
CA ARG A 304 -3.84 14.25 11.13
C ARG A 304 -2.86 13.09 11.02
N ALA A 305 -2.56 12.64 9.80
CA ALA A 305 -1.53 11.64 9.58
C ALA A 305 -0.17 12.05 10.19
N ALA A 306 0.22 13.32 10.07
CA ALA A 306 1.44 13.85 10.68
C ALA A 306 1.51 13.62 12.20
N MET A 307 0.39 13.68 12.91
CA MET A 307 0.34 13.42 14.34
C MET A 307 0.54 11.93 14.65
N GLY A 308 0.04 11.02 13.79
CA GLY A 308 0.28 9.59 13.91
C GLY A 308 1.77 9.25 13.68
N ILE A 309 2.39 9.88 12.69
CA ILE A 309 3.84 9.79 12.44
C ILE A 309 4.63 10.27 13.66
N ALA A 310 4.26 11.43 14.22
CA ALA A 310 4.95 11.98 15.40
C ALA A 310 4.84 11.07 16.63
N ARG A 311 3.75 10.31 16.79
CA ARG A 311 3.59 9.33 17.87
C ARG A 311 4.58 8.17 17.79
N THR A 312 5.07 7.85 16.59
CA THR A 312 6.14 6.86 16.39
C THR A 312 7.55 7.47 16.50
N GLY A 313 7.65 8.78 16.70
CA GLY A 313 8.89 9.52 16.84
C GLY A 313 9.36 10.24 15.58
N GLY A 314 8.61 10.17 14.47
CA GLY A 314 8.94 10.88 13.23
C GLY A 314 8.80 12.39 13.37
N THR A 315 9.74 13.12 12.77
CA THR A 315 9.84 14.58 12.88
C THR A 315 9.75 15.31 11.53
N ALA A 316 9.45 14.59 10.45
CA ALA A 316 9.39 15.14 9.09
C ALA A 316 10.67 15.92 8.74
N GLY A 317 11.81 15.24 8.74
CA GLY A 317 13.12 15.85 8.47
C GLY A 317 13.18 16.47 7.07
N ASN A 318 14.06 17.46 6.88
CA ASN A 318 14.15 18.23 5.63
C ASN A 318 14.36 17.37 4.37
N GLY A 319 14.98 16.20 4.49
CA GLY A 319 15.19 15.24 3.39
C GLY A 319 14.01 14.30 3.16
N SER A 320 12.93 14.40 3.93
CA SER A 320 11.77 13.50 3.85
C SER A 320 10.68 14.04 2.90
N GLY A 321 10.00 13.13 2.18
CA GLY A 321 8.80 13.42 1.40
C GLY A 321 7.58 12.84 2.10
N ASP A 322 6.94 13.61 2.99
CA ASP A 322 5.84 13.16 3.82
C ASP A 322 4.53 13.72 3.26
N ILE A 323 3.81 12.90 2.47
CA ILE A 323 2.62 13.33 1.74
C ILE A 323 1.44 12.43 2.09
N PHE A 324 0.31 13.06 2.37
CA PHE A 324 -0.88 12.41 2.92
C PHE A 324 -2.09 12.70 2.05
N LEU A 325 -2.84 11.66 1.70
CA LEU A 325 -4.09 11.75 0.95
C LEU A 325 -5.22 11.15 1.78
N ALA A 326 -6.35 11.83 1.86
CA ALA A 326 -7.58 11.28 2.44
C ALA A 326 -8.70 11.32 1.42
N PHE A 327 -9.54 10.27 1.40
CA PHE A 327 -10.73 10.21 0.57
C PHE A 327 -11.92 9.60 1.31
N SER A 328 -13.13 9.90 0.81
CA SER A 328 -14.37 9.33 1.33
C SER A 328 -15.10 8.55 0.24
N THR A 329 -15.53 7.32 0.56
CA THR A 329 -16.37 6.51 -0.34
C THR A 329 -17.85 6.93 -0.32
N ALA A 330 -18.26 7.83 0.59
CA ALA A 330 -19.58 8.44 0.58
C ALA A 330 -19.75 9.48 -0.54
N ASN A 331 -20.97 10.00 -0.71
CA ASN A 331 -21.31 11.06 -1.67
C ASN A 331 -20.95 10.72 -3.15
N SER A 332 -21.03 9.47 -3.55
CA SER A 332 -20.64 9.06 -4.91
C SER A 332 -21.35 9.84 -6.01
N ALA A 333 -22.65 10.05 -5.89
CA ALA A 333 -23.43 10.80 -6.85
C ALA A 333 -22.92 12.25 -7.00
N ALA A 334 -22.66 12.92 -5.89
CA ALA A 334 -22.16 14.30 -5.92
C ALA A 334 -20.71 14.41 -6.44
N ALA A 335 -19.88 13.39 -6.15
CA ALA A 335 -18.48 13.38 -6.60
C ALA A 335 -18.31 13.10 -8.10
N THR A 336 -19.32 12.52 -8.75
CA THR A 336 -19.24 12.06 -10.16
C THR A 336 -20.19 12.79 -11.10
N ALA A 337 -21.09 13.62 -10.56
CA ALA A 337 -22.08 14.31 -11.37
C ALA A 337 -21.44 15.33 -12.33
N THR A 338 -21.91 15.32 -13.56
CA THR A 338 -21.50 16.26 -14.61
C THR A 338 -22.58 17.31 -14.94
N GLU A 339 -23.80 17.11 -14.42
CA GLU A 339 -24.95 17.97 -14.72
C GLU A 339 -25.84 18.19 -13.50
N GLY A 340 -26.53 19.32 -13.49
CA GLY A 340 -27.54 19.68 -12.50
C GLY A 340 -26.96 20.02 -11.12
N LEU A 341 -27.83 20.45 -10.22
CA LEU A 341 -27.49 20.71 -8.83
C LEU A 341 -27.35 19.40 -8.07
N GLN A 342 -26.27 19.27 -7.32
CA GLN A 342 -26.00 18.10 -6.50
C GLN A 342 -26.10 18.43 -5.01
N GLN A 343 -26.44 17.41 -4.22
CA GLN A 343 -26.45 17.49 -2.76
C GLN A 343 -25.40 16.53 -2.20
N ALA A 344 -24.58 17.03 -1.28
CA ALA A 344 -23.63 16.22 -0.54
C ALA A 344 -23.97 16.24 0.96
N ALA A 345 -24.03 15.07 1.57
CA ALA A 345 -24.10 14.96 3.01
C ALA A 345 -22.72 15.21 3.63
N PHE A 346 -22.67 15.78 4.83
CA PHE A 346 -21.41 15.90 5.55
C PHE A 346 -21.62 15.87 7.07
N VAL A 347 -20.63 15.34 7.76
CA VAL A 347 -20.58 15.38 9.22
C VAL A 347 -20.33 16.82 9.67
N PRO A 348 -21.13 17.38 10.61
CA PRO A 348 -20.86 18.72 11.12
C PRO A 348 -19.46 18.87 11.69
N ASN A 349 -18.83 20.04 11.47
CA ASN A 349 -17.44 20.27 11.89
C ASN A 349 -17.17 19.97 13.37
N ASP A 350 -18.15 20.29 14.24
CA ASP A 350 -18.05 20.06 15.69
C ASP A 350 -18.17 18.58 16.10
N ARG A 351 -18.29 17.68 15.12
CA ARG A 351 -18.39 16.23 15.31
C ARG A 351 -17.23 15.44 14.68
N LEU A 352 -16.18 16.13 14.21
CA LEU A 352 -15.06 15.51 13.51
C LEU A 352 -13.98 14.93 14.43
N ASP A 353 -13.94 15.28 15.71
CA ASP A 353 -12.84 14.95 16.62
C ASP A 353 -12.57 13.43 16.69
N GLY A 354 -13.62 12.61 16.73
CA GLY A 354 -13.47 11.17 16.71
C GLY A 354 -12.83 10.62 15.41
N LEU A 355 -13.13 11.23 14.26
CA LEU A 355 -12.51 10.88 12.98
C LEU A 355 -11.06 11.35 12.91
N PHE A 356 -10.74 12.50 13.50
CA PHE A 356 -9.36 12.98 13.63
C PHE A 356 -8.52 12.06 14.50
N GLU A 357 -9.01 11.71 15.69
CA GLU A 357 -8.34 10.78 16.60
C GLU A 357 -8.14 9.42 15.94
N ALA A 358 -9.17 8.88 15.29
CA ALA A 358 -9.09 7.62 14.56
C ALA A 358 -7.99 7.63 13.49
N THR A 359 -7.84 8.74 12.77
CA THR A 359 -6.78 8.89 11.76
C THR A 359 -5.40 8.86 12.40
N VAL A 360 -5.19 9.57 13.51
CA VAL A 360 -3.93 9.58 14.27
C VAL A 360 -3.57 8.16 14.72
N LEU A 361 -4.51 7.49 15.40
CA LEU A 361 -4.30 6.16 15.97
C LEU A 361 -4.10 5.07 14.91
N ALA A 362 -4.84 5.16 13.80
CA ALA A 362 -4.68 4.23 12.69
C ALA A 362 -3.34 4.45 11.96
N THR A 363 -2.88 5.69 11.80
CA THR A 363 -1.57 5.96 11.19
C THR A 363 -0.43 5.44 12.05
N GLU A 364 -0.46 5.68 13.37
CA GLU A 364 0.53 5.13 14.31
C GLU A 364 0.62 3.60 14.19
N GLU A 365 -0.52 2.91 14.26
CA GLU A 365 -0.55 1.45 14.20
C GLU A 365 -0.13 0.91 12.83
N ALA A 366 -0.50 1.55 11.72
CA ALA A 366 -0.10 1.15 10.39
C ALA A 366 1.44 1.22 10.20
N ILE A 367 2.10 2.24 10.76
CA ILE A 367 3.56 2.36 10.75
C ILE A 367 4.21 1.24 11.55
N VAL A 368 3.71 0.94 12.75
CA VAL A 368 4.26 -0.14 13.58
C VAL A 368 3.99 -1.51 12.96
N ASN A 369 2.84 -1.71 12.29
CA ASN A 369 2.56 -2.91 11.52
C ASN A 369 3.54 -3.09 10.35
N ALA A 370 3.90 -2.00 9.63
CA ALA A 370 4.91 -2.05 8.58
C ALA A 370 6.29 -2.52 9.10
N LEU A 371 6.68 -2.12 10.31
CA LEU A 371 7.90 -2.57 10.97
C LEU A 371 7.83 -4.05 11.37
N VAL A 372 6.73 -4.44 12.03
CA VAL A 372 6.56 -5.79 12.58
C VAL A 372 6.42 -6.84 11.49
N ALA A 373 5.73 -6.52 10.39
CA ALA A 373 5.55 -7.43 9.27
C ALA A 373 6.78 -7.50 8.32
N ALA A 374 7.76 -6.63 8.49
CA ALA A 374 8.94 -6.60 7.64
C ALA A 374 9.88 -7.78 7.91
N ARG A 375 10.55 -8.23 6.86
CA ARG A 375 11.61 -9.26 6.92
C ARG A 375 12.94 -8.64 6.50
N THR A 376 14.03 -9.04 7.15
CA THR A 376 15.38 -8.63 6.78
C THR A 376 15.60 -8.81 5.27
N MET A 377 16.19 -7.80 4.64
CA MET A 377 16.44 -7.79 3.20
C MET A 377 17.82 -7.26 2.88
N THR A 378 18.51 -7.94 1.97
CA THR A 378 19.76 -7.50 1.38
C THR A 378 19.52 -7.06 -0.06
N GLY A 379 20.15 -5.97 -0.49
CA GLY A 379 20.04 -5.39 -1.82
C GLY A 379 21.40 -5.12 -2.46
N ILE A 380 21.49 -4.01 -3.18
CA ILE A 380 22.70 -3.59 -3.91
C ILE A 380 23.91 -3.52 -2.98
N ASP A 381 25.09 -3.91 -3.49
CA ASP A 381 26.40 -3.83 -2.80
C ASP A 381 26.47 -4.52 -1.44
N GLY A 382 25.53 -5.46 -1.18
CA GLY A 382 25.41 -6.12 0.12
C GLY A 382 24.75 -5.27 1.20
N ASN A 383 24.22 -4.10 0.88
CA ASN A 383 23.45 -3.25 1.79
C ASN A 383 22.30 -4.05 2.41
N ARG A 384 22.17 -3.98 3.73
CA ARG A 384 21.22 -4.82 4.47
C ARG A 384 20.38 -3.97 5.42
N LEU A 385 19.08 -4.16 5.36
CA LEU A 385 18.13 -3.65 6.37
C LEU A 385 17.61 -4.82 7.19
N VAL A 386 17.79 -4.72 8.51
CA VAL A 386 17.40 -5.76 9.46
C VAL A 386 15.94 -5.54 9.89
N ALA A 387 15.14 -6.60 9.90
CA ALA A 387 13.80 -6.55 10.50
C ALA A 387 13.91 -6.32 12.01
N ILE A 388 12.91 -5.67 12.59
CA ILE A 388 12.81 -5.52 14.04
C ILE A 388 12.67 -6.90 14.70
N ASP A 389 13.48 -7.20 15.71
CA ASP A 389 13.36 -8.46 16.46
C ASP A 389 12.16 -8.39 17.40
N HIS A 390 11.17 -9.25 17.18
CA HIS A 390 9.92 -9.25 17.92
C HIS A 390 10.13 -9.57 19.42
N ALA A 391 11.00 -10.53 19.75
CA ALA A 391 11.24 -10.93 21.12
C ALA A 391 11.91 -9.81 21.91
N ARG A 392 12.92 -9.15 21.31
CA ARG A 392 13.59 -7.99 21.90
C ARG A 392 12.62 -6.81 22.08
N LEU A 393 11.80 -6.52 21.07
CA LEU A 393 10.77 -5.47 21.16
C LEU A 393 9.80 -5.73 22.30
N GLN A 394 9.28 -6.96 22.39
CA GLN A 394 8.39 -7.36 23.48
C GLN A 394 9.06 -7.24 24.85
N GLU A 395 10.31 -7.65 24.97
CA GLU A 395 11.06 -7.55 26.23
C GLU A 395 11.27 -6.09 26.65
N MET A 396 11.62 -5.22 25.70
CA MET A 396 11.77 -3.78 25.99
C MET A 396 10.45 -3.16 26.47
N LEU A 397 9.34 -3.47 25.79
CA LEU A 397 8.01 -2.98 26.18
C LEU A 397 7.55 -3.55 27.53
N ARG A 398 7.87 -4.81 27.83
CA ARG A 398 7.53 -5.47 29.12
C ARG A 398 8.26 -4.78 30.29
N ARG A 399 9.51 -4.36 30.14
CA ARG A 399 10.27 -3.63 31.17
C ARG A 399 9.63 -2.29 31.57
N HIS A 400 8.77 -1.76 30.70
CA HIS A 400 8.06 -0.52 30.93
C HIS A 400 6.56 -0.70 31.18
N ASP A 401 6.11 -1.94 31.45
CA ASP A 401 4.68 -2.27 31.64
C ASP A 401 3.79 -1.82 30.47
N ARG A 402 4.33 -1.93 29.25
CA ARG A 402 3.66 -1.52 27.99
C ARG A 402 3.28 -2.70 27.09
N LEU A 403 3.14 -3.91 27.64
CA LEU A 403 2.69 -5.07 26.92
C LEU A 403 1.36 -5.57 27.49
N VAL A 404 0.37 -5.78 26.61
CA VAL A 404 -0.90 -6.41 27.01
C VAL A 404 -0.68 -7.91 27.07
N THR A 405 -0.62 -8.47 28.28
CA THR A 405 -0.34 -9.90 28.53
C THR A 405 -1.60 -10.79 28.46
N ASP A 406 -2.79 -10.21 28.57
CA ASP A 406 -4.07 -10.93 28.60
C ASP A 406 -4.95 -10.62 27.40
N ARG A 407 -4.68 -11.23 26.23
CA ARG A 407 -5.74 -11.47 25.26
C ARG A 407 -6.42 -12.80 25.58
N LYS A 408 -7.57 -12.77 26.25
CA LYS A 408 -8.51 -13.87 26.14
C LYS A 408 -8.87 -14.02 24.68
N PRO A 409 -8.67 -15.19 24.05
CA PRO A 409 -9.10 -15.40 22.67
C PRO A 409 -10.63 -15.27 22.61
N GLY A 410 -11.12 -14.32 21.87
CA GLY A 410 -12.51 -14.28 21.40
C GLY A 410 -13.56 -13.79 22.41
N ARG A 411 -13.83 -12.52 22.41
CA ARG A 411 -15.20 -11.97 22.52
C ARG A 411 -15.45 -10.93 21.46
#